data_ce692ac1326a2ab823878e2959b0810c
#
_entry.id   ce692ac1326a2ab823878e2959b0810c
#
_cell.length_a   1.000
_cell.length_b   1.000
_cell.length_c   1.000
_cell.angle_alpha   90.00
_cell.angle_beta   90.00
_cell.angle_gamma   90.00
#
_symmetry.space_group_name_H-M   'P 1'
#
loop_
_entity.id
_entity.type
_entity.pdbx_description
1 polymer ?
#
loop_
_entity_poly.entity_id
_entity_poly.type
_entity_poly.pdbx_seq_one_letter_code
_entity_poly.pdbx_strand_id
1 'polypeptide(L)'
;MYDLIVLGGGPAGYNAAERAAHKGLKTLVLEGRALGGVCLNEGCVPTKTLLYSAKIFDYTKHGDAYGVKCEGSSLDHAFVVGRKNKVVKQLTGGIAMQLKSAGADVISEFGIIKGRDAEGFTVEAAGKEYKGARLLICTGSDALVPPIEGLRESVAGGFAMTNREILDMETVPERLTVIGGGVIGLEMASYFCSAGSQVTVVEMLDHIAGPTDGEISKILLKNYQKKGVNFILGAKVTKVGEGKVVYEKDGKAESVEADKVLVSIGRRAHTQGIGLENVGVLTERGAIVTDEYCRTSVPGIWAAGDVNGKSMLAHTAYREGEVAVANMLGGKERVNYLSIPSVIYTNPEVASVGETSESVKAKGIEAKTASVTLKYSGRYVAENEGGDGIVKLIVDKEHNRLIGVHMIGNYASEIIYGAAMMVEKEMRVDDVKKFVFPHPTVCEVIREAMFMI
;
A
#
# COMPACT_ATOMS: atom_id res chain seq x y z
N MET A 1 23.80 22.20 15.62
CA MET A 1 23.53 20.78 15.86
C MET A 1 22.02 20.59 15.96
N TYR A 2 21.46 19.53 15.40
CA TYR A 2 20.06 19.13 15.46
C TYR A 2 19.85 18.11 16.58
N ASP A 3 18.63 18.05 17.14
CA ASP A 3 18.25 16.97 18.06
C ASP A 3 17.88 15.70 17.30
N LEU A 4 17.34 15.89 16.08
CA LEU A 4 16.93 14.80 15.18
C LEU A 4 17.23 15.17 13.72
N ILE A 5 17.89 14.27 12.99
CA ILE A 5 17.96 14.29 11.53
C ILE A 5 17.13 13.12 10.98
N VAL A 6 16.21 13.43 10.06
CA VAL A 6 15.34 12.47 9.38
C VAL A 6 15.83 12.31 7.95
N LEU A 7 16.15 11.09 7.56
CA LEU A 7 16.54 10.72 6.19
C LEU A 7 15.32 10.20 5.42
N GLY A 8 14.80 11.01 4.51
CA GLY A 8 13.59 10.74 3.74
C GLY A 8 12.35 11.48 4.25
N GLY A 9 11.66 12.17 3.36
CA GLY A 9 10.45 12.96 3.60
C GLY A 9 9.16 12.27 3.15
N GLY A 10 9.15 10.93 3.12
CA GLY A 10 7.95 10.12 2.90
C GLY A 10 7.04 10.06 4.14
N PRO A 11 5.96 9.23 4.12
CA PRO A 11 4.96 9.15 5.20
C PRO A 11 5.56 9.02 6.61
N ALA A 12 6.54 8.13 6.82
CA ALA A 12 7.21 8.01 8.11
C ALA A 12 7.97 9.29 8.47
N GLY A 13 8.75 9.82 7.52
CA GLY A 13 9.68 10.92 7.78
C GLY A 13 8.99 12.24 8.04
N TYR A 14 8.06 12.68 7.19
CA TYR A 14 7.41 13.98 7.41
C TYR A 14 6.49 13.96 8.64
N ASN A 15 5.77 12.84 8.89
CA ASN A 15 4.94 12.72 10.08
C ASN A 15 5.79 12.76 11.36
N ALA A 16 6.87 11.94 11.40
CA ALA A 16 7.79 11.94 12.54
C ALA A 16 8.45 13.31 12.77
N ALA A 17 8.90 13.98 11.70
CA ALA A 17 9.54 15.28 11.79
C ALA A 17 8.58 16.35 12.35
N GLU A 18 7.34 16.39 11.88
CA GLU A 18 6.31 17.28 12.42
C GLU A 18 6.06 17.01 13.91
N ARG A 19 5.89 15.74 14.30
CA ARG A 19 5.67 15.33 15.70
C ARG A 19 6.87 15.68 16.59
N ALA A 20 8.09 15.44 16.11
CA ALA A 20 9.32 15.76 16.83
C ALA A 20 9.47 17.26 17.05
N ALA A 21 9.24 18.07 16.01
CA ALA A 21 9.31 19.53 16.10
C ALA A 21 8.25 20.10 17.06
N HIS A 22 7.00 19.61 17.01
CA HIS A 22 5.97 19.99 17.98
C HIS A 22 6.30 19.61 19.43
N LYS A 23 7.17 18.62 19.63
CA LYS A 23 7.70 18.25 20.97
C LYS A 23 8.96 19.03 21.35
N GLY A 24 9.34 20.04 20.57
CA GLY A 24 10.46 20.94 20.84
C GLY A 24 11.83 20.43 20.37
N LEU A 25 11.88 19.33 19.60
CA LEU A 25 13.14 18.87 19.02
C LEU A 25 13.51 19.72 17.80
N LYS A 26 14.72 20.25 17.76
CA LYS A 26 15.27 20.88 16.56
C LYS A 26 15.48 19.81 15.49
N THR A 27 14.63 19.79 14.48
CA THR A 27 14.51 18.70 13.51
C THR A 27 14.93 19.15 12.12
N LEU A 28 15.72 18.31 11.43
CA LEU A 28 16.09 18.44 10.02
C LEU A 28 15.54 17.26 9.23
N VAL A 29 14.89 17.53 8.10
CA VAL A 29 14.49 16.53 7.11
C VAL A 29 15.38 16.67 5.87
N LEU A 30 15.98 15.58 5.43
CA LEU A 30 16.71 15.46 4.17
C LEU A 30 15.90 14.60 3.21
N GLU A 31 15.38 15.22 2.12
CA GLU A 31 14.57 14.55 1.11
C GLU A 31 15.15 14.76 -0.29
N GLY A 32 15.71 13.69 -0.86
CA GLY A 32 16.45 13.77 -2.12
C GLY A 32 15.59 13.79 -3.38
N ARG A 33 14.26 13.62 -3.28
CA ARG A 33 13.36 13.57 -4.44
C ARG A 33 12.18 14.54 -4.30
N ALA A 34 11.19 14.16 -3.48
CA ALA A 34 10.02 14.99 -3.26
C ALA A 34 9.36 14.66 -1.92
N LEU A 35 8.99 15.70 -1.16
CA LEU A 35 8.19 15.54 0.05
C LEU A 35 6.91 14.75 -0.23
N GLY A 36 6.52 13.90 0.74
CA GLY A 36 5.40 12.99 0.58
C GLY A 36 5.80 11.60 0.09
N GLY A 37 7.06 11.44 -0.40
CA GLY A 37 7.63 10.16 -0.83
C GLY A 37 6.82 9.44 -1.90
N VAL A 38 6.98 8.12 -2.00
CA VAL A 38 6.27 7.29 -2.99
C VAL A 38 4.76 7.43 -2.87
N CYS A 39 4.21 7.44 -1.66
CA CYS A 39 2.75 7.46 -1.44
C CYS A 39 2.07 8.65 -2.13
N LEU A 40 2.57 9.87 -1.94
CA LEU A 40 1.93 11.06 -2.52
C LEU A 40 2.33 11.33 -3.96
N ASN A 41 3.54 10.94 -4.38
CA ASN A 41 4.05 11.30 -5.69
C ASN A 41 3.86 10.18 -6.73
N GLU A 42 4.00 8.91 -6.33
CA GLU A 42 4.16 7.77 -7.26
C GLU A 42 3.38 6.52 -6.82
N GLY A 43 2.45 6.64 -5.88
CA GLY A 43 1.77 5.49 -5.28
C GLY A 43 0.32 5.74 -4.94
N CYS A 44 0.02 5.84 -3.64
CA CYS A 44 -1.34 5.85 -3.12
C CYS A 44 -2.24 6.92 -3.76
N VAL A 45 -1.90 8.19 -3.58
CA VAL A 45 -2.77 9.30 -3.98
C VAL A 45 -2.93 9.44 -5.48
N PRO A 46 -1.85 9.42 -6.30
CA PRO A 46 -2.02 9.44 -7.75
C PRO A 46 -2.87 8.27 -8.25
N THR A 47 -2.63 7.05 -7.76
CA THR A 47 -3.43 5.87 -8.12
C THR A 47 -4.91 6.05 -7.77
N LYS A 48 -5.23 6.48 -6.55
CA LYS A 48 -6.62 6.69 -6.11
C LYS A 48 -7.31 7.80 -6.89
N THR A 49 -6.55 8.78 -7.36
CA THR A 49 -7.08 9.84 -8.22
C THR A 49 -7.50 9.29 -9.60
N LEU A 50 -6.70 8.40 -10.18
CA LEU A 50 -7.02 7.71 -11.42
C LEU A 50 -8.24 6.79 -11.22
N LEU A 51 -8.20 5.93 -10.20
CA LEU A 51 -9.25 4.96 -9.90
C LEU A 51 -10.61 5.62 -9.65
N TYR A 52 -10.64 6.79 -9.00
CA TYR A 52 -11.89 7.52 -8.77
C TYR A 52 -12.50 8.02 -10.09
N SER A 53 -11.68 8.51 -11.02
CA SER A 53 -12.15 8.89 -12.35
C SER A 53 -12.69 7.69 -13.13
N ALA A 54 -12.00 6.54 -13.07
CA ALA A 54 -12.48 5.29 -13.66
C ALA A 54 -13.80 4.82 -13.04
N LYS A 55 -13.95 4.92 -11.70
CA LYS A 55 -15.19 4.56 -11.00
C LYS A 55 -16.38 5.40 -11.45
N ILE A 56 -16.19 6.72 -11.61
CA ILE A 56 -17.24 7.60 -12.17
C ILE A 56 -17.59 7.17 -13.58
N PHE A 57 -16.60 6.88 -14.42
CA PHE A 57 -16.83 6.45 -15.79
C PHE A 57 -17.55 5.09 -15.85
N ASP A 58 -17.20 4.14 -15.02
CA ASP A 58 -17.89 2.84 -14.90
C ASP A 58 -19.36 3.04 -14.51
N TYR A 59 -19.68 3.99 -13.60
CA TYR A 59 -21.06 4.30 -13.25
C TYR A 59 -21.88 4.81 -14.44
N THR A 60 -21.28 5.58 -15.35
CA THR A 60 -22.00 6.03 -16.56
C THR A 60 -22.33 4.89 -17.52
N LYS A 61 -21.52 3.81 -17.52
CA LYS A 61 -21.76 2.61 -18.35
C LYS A 61 -22.81 1.68 -17.76
N HIS A 62 -23.03 1.73 -16.45
CA HIS A 62 -23.93 0.81 -15.72
C HIS A 62 -25.12 1.52 -15.08
N GLY A 63 -25.37 2.79 -15.42
CA GLY A 63 -26.44 3.60 -14.86
C GLY A 63 -27.85 3.04 -15.12
N ASP A 64 -28.04 2.33 -16.22
CA ASP A 64 -29.34 1.75 -16.61
C ASP A 64 -29.93 0.84 -15.53
N ALA A 65 -29.10 0.09 -14.80
CA ALA A 65 -29.53 -0.74 -13.68
C ALA A 65 -30.20 0.08 -12.54
N TYR A 66 -29.90 1.37 -12.47
CA TYR A 66 -30.44 2.32 -11.49
C TYR A 66 -31.38 3.35 -12.10
N GLY A 67 -31.83 3.14 -13.36
CA GLY A 67 -32.72 4.06 -14.06
C GLY A 67 -32.05 5.34 -14.57
N VAL A 68 -30.72 5.40 -14.56
CA VAL A 68 -29.94 6.55 -15.07
C VAL A 68 -29.45 6.23 -16.47
N LYS A 69 -30.01 6.92 -17.46
CA LYS A 69 -29.58 6.82 -18.88
C LYS A 69 -28.47 7.82 -19.15
N CYS A 70 -27.37 7.35 -19.71
CA CYS A 70 -26.24 8.17 -20.10
C CYS A 70 -25.96 7.97 -21.60
N GLU A 71 -26.29 8.96 -22.43
CA GLU A 71 -26.06 8.94 -23.88
C GLU A 71 -24.64 9.43 -24.17
N GLY A 72 -23.73 8.49 -24.39
CA GLY A 72 -22.34 8.75 -24.74
C GLY A 72 -21.50 9.29 -23.58
N SER A 73 -20.62 8.48 -23.08
CA SER A 73 -19.59 8.89 -22.11
C SER A 73 -18.22 8.50 -22.62
N SER A 74 -17.22 9.33 -22.35
CA SER A 74 -15.82 9.06 -22.67
C SER A 74 -14.93 9.44 -21.50
N LEU A 75 -13.82 8.74 -21.34
CA LEU A 75 -12.80 9.06 -20.35
C LEU A 75 -11.67 9.81 -21.05
N ASP A 76 -11.49 11.09 -20.70
CA ASP A 76 -10.34 11.88 -21.12
C ASP A 76 -9.15 11.58 -20.23
N HIS A 77 -8.30 10.66 -20.69
CA HIS A 77 -7.14 10.19 -19.92
C HIS A 77 -6.13 11.31 -19.65
N ALA A 78 -5.88 12.19 -20.62
CA ALA A 78 -4.94 13.30 -20.44
C ALA A 78 -5.42 14.27 -19.35
N PHE A 79 -6.75 14.56 -19.33
CA PHE A 79 -7.35 15.34 -18.24
C PHE A 79 -7.22 14.63 -16.88
N VAL A 80 -7.44 13.31 -16.82
CA VAL A 80 -7.30 12.53 -15.58
C VAL A 80 -5.87 12.59 -15.04
N VAL A 81 -4.85 12.45 -15.89
CA VAL A 81 -3.44 12.60 -15.53
C VAL A 81 -3.14 14.02 -15.04
N GLY A 82 -3.63 15.05 -15.75
CA GLY A 82 -3.51 16.45 -15.33
C GLY A 82 -4.15 16.72 -13.97
N ARG A 83 -5.36 16.16 -13.72
CA ARG A 83 -6.04 16.23 -12.42
C ARG A 83 -5.20 15.55 -11.32
N LYS A 84 -4.65 14.37 -11.58
CA LYS A 84 -3.74 13.65 -10.67
C LYS A 84 -2.56 14.53 -10.28
N ASN A 85 -1.89 15.17 -11.25
CA ASN A 85 -0.76 16.06 -10.99
C ASN A 85 -1.13 17.25 -10.10
N LYS A 86 -2.32 17.83 -10.31
CA LYS A 86 -2.85 18.91 -9.47
C LYS A 86 -3.07 18.46 -8.03
N VAL A 87 -3.64 17.27 -7.82
CA VAL A 87 -3.88 16.70 -6.47
C VAL A 87 -2.54 16.44 -5.76
N VAL A 88 -1.57 15.84 -6.44
CA VAL A 88 -0.23 15.59 -5.90
C VAL A 88 0.43 16.91 -5.47
N LYS A 89 0.43 17.92 -6.34
CA LYS A 89 1.01 19.24 -6.04
C LYS A 89 0.36 19.90 -4.83
N GLN A 90 -0.96 19.80 -4.70
CA GLN A 90 -1.69 20.38 -3.57
C GLN A 90 -1.27 19.72 -2.25
N LEU A 91 -1.18 18.38 -2.21
CA LEU A 91 -0.87 17.64 -0.99
C LEU A 91 0.60 17.77 -0.60
N THR A 92 1.52 17.69 -1.54
CA THR A 92 2.96 17.88 -1.26
C THR A 92 3.26 19.30 -0.79
N GLY A 93 2.58 20.30 -1.35
CA GLY A 93 2.63 21.68 -0.86
C GLY A 93 2.09 21.83 0.56
N GLY A 94 1.04 21.08 0.90
CA GLY A 94 0.49 21.03 2.25
C GLY A 94 1.51 20.50 3.28
N ILE A 95 2.22 19.41 2.94
CA ILE A 95 3.27 18.85 3.80
C ILE A 95 4.41 19.85 4.01
N ALA A 96 4.85 20.51 2.95
CA ALA A 96 5.90 21.53 3.07
C ALA A 96 5.49 22.67 4.05
N MET A 97 4.24 23.11 3.98
CA MET A 97 3.69 24.09 4.91
C MET A 97 3.59 23.57 6.35
N GLN A 98 3.17 22.31 6.54
CA GLN A 98 3.08 21.68 7.87
C GLN A 98 4.44 21.61 8.54
N LEU A 99 5.47 21.11 7.85
CA LEU A 99 6.83 21.02 8.36
C LEU A 99 7.39 22.40 8.71
N LYS A 100 7.20 23.38 7.84
CA LYS A 100 7.60 24.77 8.09
C LYS A 100 6.89 25.37 9.32
N SER A 101 5.57 25.14 9.43
CA SER A 101 4.78 25.64 10.58
C SER A 101 5.18 24.98 11.89
N ALA A 102 5.57 23.70 11.86
CA ALA A 102 6.10 23.00 13.02
C ALA A 102 7.51 23.42 13.41
N GLY A 103 8.22 24.18 12.56
CA GLY A 103 9.60 24.61 12.79
C GLY A 103 10.66 23.57 12.43
N ALA A 104 10.33 22.60 11.59
CA ALA A 104 11.30 21.66 11.05
C ALA A 104 12.00 22.24 9.81
N ASP A 105 13.34 22.13 9.78
CA ASP A 105 14.11 22.47 8.60
C ASP A 105 14.00 21.36 7.54
N VAL A 106 13.90 21.75 6.26
CA VAL A 106 13.84 20.80 5.14
C VAL A 106 14.91 21.16 4.12
N ILE A 107 15.71 20.20 3.72
CA ILE A 107 16.70 20.32 2.65
C ILE A 107 16.37 19.29 1.57
N SER A 108 16.20 19.77 0.33
CA SER A 108 15.85 18.94 -0.83
C SER A 108 17.11 18.29 -1.43
N GLU A 109 17.71 17.38 -0.66
CA GLU A 109 18.94 16.67 -1.02
C GLU A 109 18.98 15.29 -0.35
N PHE A 110 19.70 14.35 -0.96
CA PHE A 110 19.97 13.05 -0.35
C PHE A 110 20.94 13.19 0.82
N GLY A 111 20.60 12.59 1.96
CA GLY A 111 21.47 12.51 3.12
C GLY A 111 22.28 11.21 3.12
N ILE A 112 23.60 11.32 3.35
CA ILE A 112 24.51 10.18 3.50
C ILE A 112 25.13 10.22 4.90
N ILE A 113 24.95 9.15 5.67
CA ILE A 113 25.54 9.03 7.00
C ILE A 113 27.06 8.84 6.84
N LYS A 114 27.83 9.75 7.42
CA LYS A 114 29.31 9.72 7.34
C LYS A 114 29.94 9.02 8.53
N GLY A 115 29.27 9.00 9.69
CA GLY A 115 29.80 8.38 10.88
C GLY A 115 29.17 8.93 12.16
N ARG A 116 29.79 8.56 13.28
CA ARG A 116 29.43 8.99 14.64
C ARG A 116 30.68 9.38 15.43
N ASP A 117 30.59 10.47 16.18
CA ASP A 117 31.60 10.87 17.17
C ASP A 117 30.96 11.06 18.57
N ALA A 118 31.69 11.69 19.50
CA ALA A 118 31.22 11.97 20.85
C ALA A 118 30.04 12.97 20.90
N GLU A 119 29.88 13.79 19.88
CA GLU A 119 28.82 14.80 19.78
C GLU A 119 27.55 14.27 19.13
N GLY A 120 27.63 13.21 18.33
CA GLY A 120 26.49 12.60 17.64
C GLY A 120 26.82 12.05 16.27
N PHE A 121 25.84 12.06 15.40
CA PHE A 121 25.94 11.56 14.03
C PHE A 121 26.22 12.68 13.05
N THR A 122 27.07 12.44 12.06
CA THR A 122 27.34 13.35 10.94
C THR A 122 26.65 12.81 9.69
N VAL A 123 25.86 13.66 9.05
CA VAL A 123 25.17 13.37 7.78
C VAL A 123 25.61 14.44 6.76
N GLU A 124 26.04 14.01 5.59
CA GLU A 124 26.36 14.87 4.47
C GLU A 124 25.15 15.02 3.53
N ALA A 125 24.84 16.25 3.13
CA ALA A 125 23.87 16.55 2.08
C ALA A 125 24.34 17.80 1.31
N ALA A 126 24.30 17.75 -0.04
CA ALA A 126 24.75 18.83 -0.92
C ALA A 126 26.19 19.31 -0.63
N GLY A 127 27.10 18.42 -0.24
CA GLY A 127 28.50 18.76 0.09
C GLY A 127 28.66 19.50 1.44
N LYS A 128 27.62 19.54 2.29
CA LYS A 128 27.66 20.11 3.63
C LYS A 128 27.39 19.03 4.67
N GLU A 129 28.04 19.16 5.80
CA GLU A 129 27.83 18.26 6.94
C GLU A 129 26.84 18.85 7.93
N TYR A 130 25.95 18.00 8.43
CA TYR A 130 24.96 18.29 9.45
C TYR A 130 25.14 17.32 10.60
N LYS A 131 25.19 17.87 11.84
CA LYS A 131 25.30 17.07 13.04
C LYS A 131 23.96 16.93 13.75
N GLY A 132 23.61 15.69 14.15
CA GLY A 132 22.40 15.37 14.89
C GLY A 132 22.66 14.41 16.06
N ALA A 133 22.01 14.65 17.19
CA ALA A 133 22.08 13.76 18.34
C ALA A 133 21.43 12.38 18.06
N ARG A 134 20.44 12.34 17.18
CA ARG A 134 19.66 11.16 16.79
C ARG A 134 19.42 11.13 15.29
N LEU A 135 19.27 9.91 14.75
CA LEU A 135 18.85 9.69 13.35
C LEU A 135 17.54 8.90 13.28
N LEU A 136 16.68 9.27 12.33
CA LEU A 136 15.54 8.48 11.92
C LEU A 136 15.65 8.19 10.42
N ILE A 137 15.80 6.92 10.05
CA ILE A 137 15.96 6.48 8.68
C ILE A 137 14.58 6.13 8.10
N CYS A 138 14.12 6.91 7.12
CA CYS A 138 12.82 6.80 6.46
C CYS A 138 12.95 6.81 4.94
N THR A 139 14.01 6.19 4.42
CA THR A 139 14.38 6.23 2.99
C THR A 139 13.45 5.41 2.09
N GLY A 140 12.50 4.68 2.67
CA GLY A 140 11.43 4.03 1.94
C GLY A 140 11.88 2.80 1.13
N SER A 141 11.32 2.66 -0.06
CA SER A 141 11.54 1.53 -0.96
C SER A 141 11.50 1.92 -2.43
N ASP A 142 12.09 1.07 -3.28
CA ASP A 142 12.04 1.17 -4.74
C ASP A 142 11.27 -0.01 -5.35
N ALA A 143 10.68 0.19 -6.53
CA ALA A 143 10.08 -0.90 -7.30
C ALA A 143 11.14 -1.96 -7.64
N LEU A 144 10.78 -3.23 -7.48
CA LEU A 144 11.67 -4.33 -7.81
C LEU A 144 11.62 -4.60 -9.31
N VAL A 145 12.78 -4.44 -9.99
CA VAL A 145 13.00 -4.83 -11.38
C VAL A 145 13.94 -6.05 -11.37
N PRO A 146 13.39 -7.29 -11.51
CA PRO A 146 14.20 -8.50 -11.43
C PRO A 146 15.08 -8.70 -12.66
N PRO A 147 16.07 -9.59 -12.61
CA PRO A 147 16.93 -9.90 -13.73
C PRO A 147 16.25 -10.85 -14.74
N ILE A 148 15.09 -10.45 -15.28
CA ILE A 148 14.39 -11.13 -16.37
C ILE A 148 15.03 -10.67 -17.69
N GLU A 149 15.21 -11.59 -18.65
CA GLU A 149 15.78 -11.29 -19.96
C GLU A 149 15.03 -10.16 -20.66
N GLY A 150 15.75 -9.13 -21.11
CA GLY A 150 15.22 -7.97 -21.84
C GLY A 150 14.39 -6.98 -20.99
N LEU A 151 14.15 -7.26 -19.68
CA LEU A 151 13.31 -6.39 -18.85
C LEU A 151 13.97 -5.04 -18.57
N ARG A 152 15.26 -5.01 -18.22
CA ARG A 152 15.96 -3.75 -17.92
C ARG A 152 16.05 -2.85 -19.13
N GLU A 153 16.32 -3.43 -20.28
CA GLU A 153 16.35 -2.75 -21.58
C GLU A 153 14.95 -2.23 -21.94
N SER A 154 13.93 -3.02 -21.70
CA SER A 154 12.52 -2.63 -21.90
C SER A 154 12.09 -1.47 -20.99
N VAL A 155 12.56 -1.44 -19.73
CA VAL A 155 12.32 -0.31 -18.82
C VAL A 155 13.07 0.93 -19.30
N ALA A 156 14.33 0.82 -19.67
CA ALA A 156 15.12 1.94 -20.20
C ALA A 156 14.54 2.51 -21.50
N GLY A 157 13.96 1.64 -22.35
CA GLY A 157 13.30 2.01 -23.62
C GLY A 157 11.83 2.44 -23.48
N GLY A 158 11.24 2.42 -22.28
CA GLY A 158 9.86 2.83 -22.03
C GLY A 158 8.78 1.85 -22.56
N PHE A 159 9.15 0.64 -22.93
CA PHE A 159 8.21 -0.44 -23.23
C PHE A 159 7.67 -1.07 -21.95
N ALA A 160 8.55 -1.35 -20.97
CA ALA A 160 8.15 -1.73 -19.61
C ALA A 160 8.24 -0.51 -18.67
N MET A 161 7.42 -0.49 -17.64
CA MET A 161 7.26 0.61 -16.69
C MET A 161 7.09 0.08 -15.29
N THR A 162 7.46 0.88 -14.29
CA THR A 162 7.10 0.66 -12.90
C THR A 162 5.86 1.47 -12.51
N ASN A 163 5.53 1.47 -11.21
CA ASN A 163 4.43 2.29 -10.67
C ASN A 163 4.60 3.79 -10.97
N ARG A 164 5.82 4.26 -11.15
CA ARG A 164 6.14 5.68 -11.39
C ARG A 164 5.73 6.10 -12.80
N GLU A 165 6.28 5.43 -13.79
CA GLU A 165 6.13 5.82 -15.18
C GLU A 165 4.70 5.61 -15.68
N ILE A 166 4.01 4.54 -15.24
CA ILE A 166 2.65 4.25 -15.66
C ILE A 166 1.63 5.31 -15.18
N LEU A 167 1.89 5.95 -14.05
CA LEU A 167 1.03 7.02 -13.51
C LEU A 167 1.14 8.34 -14.28
N ASP A 168 2.23 8.52 -15.04
CA ASP A 168 2.47 9.70 -15.88
C ASP A 168 2.31 9.40 -17.38
N MET A 169 1.85 8.20 -17.73
CA MET A 169 1.62 7.84 -19.12
C MET A 169 0.52 8.72 -19.75
N GLU A 170 0.79 9.33 -20.90
CA GLU A 170 -0.10 10.30 -21.54
C GLU A 170 -1.23 9.65 -22.35
N THR A 171 -1.06 8.40 -22.75
CA THR A 171 -2.00 7.68 -23.62
C THR A 171 -2.39 6.33 -23.02
N VAL A 172 -3.62 5.91 -23.27
CA VAL A 172 -4.09 4.55 -22.89
C VAL A 172 -3.56 3.56 -23.95
N PRO A 173 -2.76 2.55 -23.56
CA PRO A 173 -2.30 1.53 -24.50
C PRO A 173 -3.47 0.61 -24.91
N GLU A 174 -3.45 0.10 -26.12
CA GLU A 174 -4.46 -0.87 -26.55
C GLU A 174 -4.34 -2.17 -25.73
N ARG A 175 -3.10 -2.67 -25.58
CA ARG A 175 -2.78 -3.91 -24.83
C ARG A 175 -1.81 -3.61 -23.70
N LEU A 176 -2.26 -3.78 -22.47
CA LEU A 176 -1.42 -3.66 -21.28
C LEU A 176 -1.20 -5.03 -20.67
N THR A 177 0.06 -5.47 -20.56
CA THR A 177 0.41 -6.64 -19.78
C THR A 177 0.97 -6.22 -18.42
N VAL A 178 0.39 -6.75 -17.33
CA VAL A 178 0.81 -6.51 -15.95
C VAL A 178 1.55 -7.74 -15.45
N ILE A 179 2.81 -7.57 -15.06
CA ILE A 179 3.61 -8.62 -14.43
C ILE A 179 3.46 -8.48 -12.91
N GLY A 180 2.76 -9.44 -12.28
CA GLY A 180 2.45 -9.48 -10.87
C GLY A 180 1.01 -9.07 -10.55
N GLY A 181 0.27 -9.99 -9.96
CA GLY A 181 -1.12 -9.85 -9.49
C GLY A 181 -1.25 -9.32 -8.06
N GLY A 182 -0.26 -8.54 -7.58
CA GLY A 182 -0.31 -7.84 -6.31
C GLY A 182 -1.13 -6.55 -6.36
N VAL A 183 -1.19 -5.82 -5.22
CA VAL A 183 -2.04 -4.63 -5.04
C VAL A 183 -1.85 -3.59 -6.14
N ILE A 184 -0.59 -3.20 -6.43
CA ILE A 184 -0.27 -2.18 -7.44
C ILE A 184 -0.72 -2.63 -8.84
N GLY A 185 -0.40 -3.88 -9.20
CA GLY A 185 -0.78 -4.45 -10.50
C GLY A 185 -2.30 -4.50 -10.69
N LEU A 186 -3.03 -4.93 -9.66
CA LEU A 186 -4.49 -5.00 -9.70
C LEU A 186 -5.14 -3.62 -9.80
N GLU A 187 -4.68 -2.63 -9.03
CA GLU A 187 -5.22 -1.28 -9.10
C GLU A 187 -5.01 -0.65 -10.49
N MET A 188 -3.82 -0.81 -11.08
CA MET A 188 -3.57 -0.34 -12.45
C MET A 188 -4.36 -1.15 -13.48
N ALA A 189 -4.44 -2.47 -13.34
CA ALA A 189 -5.29 -3.31 -14.20
C ALA A 189 -6.75 -2.84 -14.19
N SER A 190 -7.28 -2.47 -13.00
CA SER A 190 -8.64 -1.90 -12.87
C SER A 190 -8.79 -0.60 -13.65
N TYR A 191 -7.86 0.33 -13.46
CA TYR A 191 -7.91 1.63 -14.12
C TYR A 191 -7.85 1.49 -15.65
N PHE A 192 -6.83 0.80 -16.16
CA PHE A 192 -6.62 0.69 -17.61
C PHE A 192 -7.69 -0.14 -18.32
N CYS A 193 -8.22 -1.16 -17.66
CA CYS A 193 -9.38 -1.90 -18.16
C CYS A 193 -10.60 -0.98 -18.31
N SER A 194 -10.93 -0.18 -17.29
CA SER A 194 -12.01 0.82 -17.37
C SER A 194 -11.74 1.88 -18.44
N ALA A 195 -10.47 2.27 -18.64
CA ALA A 195 -10.05 3.23 -19.65
C ALA A 195 -10.08 2.68 -21.09
N GLY A 196 -10.25 1.35 -21.26
CA GLY A 196 -10.42 0.70 -22.57
C GLY A 196 -9.28 -0.18 -23.03
N SER A 197 -8.22 -0.36 -22.22
CA SER A 197 -7.16 -1.32 -22.56
C SER A 197 -7.61 -2.76 -22.44
N GLN A 198 -7.11 -3.61 -23.34
CA GLN A 198 -7.10 -5.08 -23.15
C GLN A 198 -6.01 -5.41 -22.12
N VAL A 199 -6.41 -5.76 -20.92
CA VAL A 199 -5.47 -5.99 -19.81
C VAL A 199 -5.27 -7.48 -19.59
N THR A 200 -4.00 -7.92 -19.57
CA THR A 200 -3.58 -9.27 -19.15
C THR A 200 -2.66 -9.19 -17.94
N VAL A 201 -3.01 -9.89 -16.86
CA VAL A 201 -2.17 -10.03 -15.67
C VAL A 201 -1.49 -11.38 -15.68
N VAL A 202 -0.15 -11.40 -15.65
CA VAL A 202 0.67 -12.61 -15.53
C VAL A 202 1.17 -12.71 -14.09
N GLU A 203 0.74 -13.75 -13.38
CA GLU A 203 1.06 -13.95 -11.95
C GLU A 203 1.69 -15.34 -11.75
N MET A 204 2.78 -15.37 -11.00
CA MET A 204 3.53 -16.60 -10.71
C MET A 204 2.79 -17.52 -9.72
N LEU A 205 2.03 -16.92 -8.81
CA LEU A 205 1.20 -17.67 -7.87
C LEU A 205 -0.08 -18.16 -8.55
N ASP A 206 -0.75 -19.12 -7.91
CA ASP A 206 -2.05 -19.67 -8.34
C ASP A 206 -3.25 -18.78 -7.97
N HIS A 207 -2.98 -17.64 -7.33
CA HIS A 207 -3.97 -16.67 -6.85
C HIS A 207 -3.47 -15.23 -6.99
N ILE A 208 -4.38 -14.25 -6.84
CA ILE A 208 -4.07 -12.81 -6.89
C ILE A 208 -4.13 -12.18 -5.49
N ALA A 209 -3.74 -10.91 -5.40
CA ALA A 209 -3.79 -10.08 -4.19
C ALA A 209 -2.86 -10.56 -3.04
N GLY A 210 -1.86 -11.40 -3.34
CA GLY A 210 -0.83 -11.81 -2.39
C GLY A 210 -1.38 -12.45 -1.11
N PRO A 211 -1.09 -11.90 0.09
CA PRO A 211 -1.46 -12.50 1.37
C PRO A 211 -2.94 -12.30 1.78
N THR A 212 -3.79 -11.82 0.88
CA THR A 212 -5.23 -11.68 1.11
C THR A 212 -5.88 -13.05 1.33
N ASP A 213 -6.86 -13.13 2.24
CA ASP A 213 -7.63 -14.37 2.47
C ASP A 213 -8.14 -14.97 1.16
N GLY A 214 -7.97 -16.29 0.98
CA GLY A 214 -8.19 -16.96 -0.29
C GLY A 214 -9.64 -16.90 -0.80
N GLU A 215 -10.64 -16.76 0.09
CA GLU A 215 -12.04 -16.59 -0.32
C GLU A 215 -12.25 -15.20 -0.93
N ILE A 216 -11.68 -14.16 -0.32
CA ILE A 216 -11.71 -12.78 -0.83
C ILE A 216 -10.99 -12.68 -2.18
N SER A 217 -9.78 -13.27 -2.27
CA SER A 217 -8.99 -13.30 -3.51
C SER A 217 -9.76 -13.92 -4.67
N LYS A 218 -10.46 -15.04 -4.45
CA LYS A 218 -11.28 -15.71 -5.47
C LYS A 218 -12.46 -14.85 -5.95
N ILE A 219 -13.13 -14.17 -5.04
CA ILE A 219 -14.25 -13.26 -5.40
C ILE A 219 -13.70 -12.08 -6.22
N LEU A 220 -12.57 -11.50 -5.81
CA LEU A 220 -11.93 -10.41 -6.54
C LEU A 220 -11.53 -10.85 -7.95
N LEU A 221 -10.87 -12.00 -8.11
CA LEU A 221 -10.49 -12.56 -9.40
C LEU A 221 -11.70 -12.71 -10.33
N LYS A 222 -12.79 -13.31 -9.83
CA LYS A 222 -14.04 -13.45 -10.58
C LYS A 222 -14.61 -12.11 -11.04
N ASN A 223 -14.57 -11.09 -10.19
CA ASN A 223 -15.06 -9.76 -10.53
C ASN A 223 -14.21 -9.10 -11.64
N TYR A 224 -12.88 -9.25 -11.59
CA TYR A 224 -11.98 -8.77 -12.62
C TYR A 224 -12.19 -9.47 -13.97
N GLN A 225 -12.34 -10.80 -13.94
CA GLN A 225 -12.63 -11.58 -15.15
C GLN A 225 -13.95 -11.15 -15.79
N LYS A 226 -14.99 -10.87 -15.00
CA LYS A 226 -16.27 -10.34 -15.50
C LYS A 226 -16.11 -8.94 -16.14
N LYS A 227 -15.15 -8.13 -15.67
CA LYS A 227 -14.83 -6.83 -16.27
C LYS A 227 -13.97 -6.94 -17.54
N GLY A 228 -13.51 -8.14 -17.90
CA GLY A 228 -12.71 -8.36 -19.10
C GLY A 228 -11.21 -8.39 -18.89
N VAL A 229 -10.72 -8.37 -17.64
CA VAL A 229 -9.29 -8.58 -17.38
C VAL A 229 -8.94 -10.05 -17.52
N ASN A 230 -7.93 -10.35 -18.34
CA ASN A 230 -7.39 -11.69 -18.50
C ASN A 230 -6.35 -12.00 -17.41
N PHE A 231 -6.35 -13.24 -16.87
CA PHE A 231 -5.37 -13.67 -15.88
C PHE A 231 -4.69 -14.96 -16.31
N ILE A 232 -3.36 -14.94 -16.26
CA ILE A 232 -2.48 -16.09 -16.48
C ILE A 232 -1.80 -16.38 -15.16
N LEU A 233 -2.41 -17.26 -14.35
CA LEU A 233 -1.93 -17.66 -13.03
C LEU A 233 -1.01 -18.89 -13.11
N GLY A 234 -0.10 -19.04 -12.13
CA GLY A 234 0.89 -20.10 -12.11
C GLY A 234 1.94 -19.95 -13.22
N ALA A 235 2.18 -18.72 -13.68
CA ALA A 235 3.00 -18.42 -14.83
C ALA A 235 4.21 -17.56 -14.47
N LYS A 236 5.41 -18.05 -14.73
CA LYS A 236 6.67 -17.34 -14.45
C LYS A 236 7.15 -16.62 -15.71
N VAL A 237 7.20 -15.28 -15.65
CA VAL A 237 7.75 -14.48 -16.75
C VAL A 237 9.25 -14.74 -16.88
N THR A 238 9.72 -15.00 -18.11
CA THR A 238 11.10 -15.36 -18.43
C THR A 238 11.78 -14.34 -19.35
N LYS A 239 10.99 -13.64 -20.21
CA LYS A 239 11.55 -12.62 -21.13
C LYS A 239 10.54 -11.51 -21.37
N VAL A 240 11.01 -10.26 -21.52
CA VAL A 240 10.23 -9.08 -21.87
C VAL A 240 10.90 -8.32 -23.00
N GLY A 241 10.16 -7.99 -24.04
CA GLY A 241 10.66 -7.21 -25.18
C GLY A 241 9.97 -7.61 -26.49
N GLU A 242 10.31 -6.89 -27.57
CA GLU A 242 9.79 -7.17 -28.93
C GLU A 242 8.24 -7.17 -29.00
N GLY A 243 7.57 -6.29 -28.22
CA GLY A 243 6.10 -6.19 -28.22
C GLY A 243 5.39 -7.33 -27.49
N LYS A 244 6.09 -8.14 -26.68
CA LYS A 244 5.51 -9.29 -25.97
C LYS A 244 6.16 -9.56 -24.62
N VAL A 245 5.45 -10.33 -23.80
CA VAL A 245 5.94 -10.94 -22.56
C VAL A 245 5.90 -12.45 -22.72
N VAL A 246 7.07 -13.10 -22.52
CA VAL A 246 7.19 -14.57 -22.56
C VAL A 246 7.17 -15.09 -21.13
N TYR A 247 6.40 -16.15 -20.91
CA TYR A 247 6.28 -16.81 -19.62
C TYR A 247 6.32 -18.34 -19.77
N GLU A 248 6.66 -19.01 -18.69
CA GLU A 248 6.59 -20.47 -18.56
C GLU A 248 5.41 -20.84 -17.67
N LYS A 249 4.56 -21.73 -18.17
CA LYS A 249 3.44 -22.33 -17.45
C LYS A 249 3.36 -23.83 -17.76
N ASP A 250 3.26 -24.66 -16.72
CA ASP A 250 3.18 -26.11 -16.84
C ASP A 250 4.32 -26.72 -17.70
N GLY A 251 5.53 -26.11 -17.57
CA GLY A 251 6.73 -26.53 -18.32
C GLY A 251 6.73 -26.13 -19.81
N LYS A 252 5.79 -25.30 -20.26
CA LYS A 252 5.71 -24.80 -21.63
C LYS A 252 5.97 -23.30 -21.68
N ALA A 253 6.76 -22.88 -22.67
CA ALA A 253 6.96 -21.46 -22.95
C ALA A 253 5.80 -20.96 -23.82
N GLU A 254 5.15 -19.89 -23.35
CA GLU A 254 4.06 -19.21 -24.04
C GLU A 254 4.34 -17.69 -24.05
N SER A 255 3.57 -16.92 -24.79
CA SER A 255 3.72 -15.46 -24.82
C SER A 255 2.39 -14.74 -24.94
N VAL A 256 2.35 -13.51 -24.43
CA VAL A 256 1.25 -12.56 -24.60
C VAL A 256 1.79 -11.27 -25.23
N GLU A 257 1.10 -10.76 -26.23
CA GLU A 257 1.44 -9.49 -26.87
C GLU A 257 1.11 -8.31 -25.96
N ALA A 258 1.91 -7.27 -26.04
CA ALA A 258 1.72 -6.05 -25.26
C ALA A 258 2.21 -4.82 -26.02
N ASP A 259 1.53 -3.71 -25.89
CA ASP A 259 2.02 -2.40 -26.33
C ASP A 259 2.79 -1.72 -25.20
N LYS A 260 2.40 -1.99 -23.96
CA LYS A 260 3.08 -1.58 -22.73
C LYS A 260 3.04 -2.68 -21.67
N VAL A 261 4.05 -2.68 -20.81
CA VAL A 261 4.18 -3.65 -19.72
C VAL A 261 4.33 -2.91 -18.39
N LEU A 262 3.51 -3.27 -17.39
CA LEU A 262 3.70 -2.83 -16.02
C LEU A 262 4.44 -3.91 -15.22
N VAL A 263 5.53 -3.55 -14.54
CA VAL A 263 6.25 -4.41 -13.61
C VAL A 263 5.82 -4.09 -12.18
N SER A 264 5.12 -5.02 -11.54
CA SER A 264 4.52 -4.81 -10.19
C SER A 264 4.69 -6.03 -9.27
N ILE A 265 5.89 -6.61 -9.26
CA ILE A 265 6.22 -7.85 -8.54
C ILE A 265 6.75 -7.63 -7.12
N GLY A 266 6.61 -6.43 -6.59
CA GLY A 266 7.00 -6.07 -5.24
C GLY A 266 7.96 -4.88 -5.17
N ARG A 267 8.41 -4.60 -3.96
CA ARG A 267 9.28 -3.48 -3.64
C ARG A 267 10.46 -3.96 -2.80
N ARG A 268 11.55 -3.21 -2.81
CA ARG A 268 12.74 -3.46 -2.01
C ARG A 268 13.07 -2.23 -1.18
N ALA A 269 13.41 -2.43 0.09
CA ALA A 269 13.85 -1.36 0.99
C ALA A 269 15.06 -0.60 0.41
N HIS A 270 15.04 0.72 0.52
CA HIS A 270 16.09 1.60 0.03
C HIS A 270 17.16 1.81 1.11
N THR A 271 18.13 0.89 1.16
CA THR A 271 19.20 0.85 2.17
C THR A 271 20.59 1.08 1.59
N GLN A 272 20.73 1.09 0.27
CA GLN A 272 22.02 1.24 -0.39
C GLN A 272 22.41 2.71 -0.58
N GLY A 273 23.71 3.01 -0.42
CA GLY A 273 24.25 4.35 -0.69
C GLY A 273 23.93 5.42 0.34
N ILE A 274 23.31 5.06 1.46
CA ILE A 274 22.93 6.00 2.55
C ILE A 274 23.95 5.96 3.72
N GLY A 275 25.00 5.15 3.66
CA GLY A 275 26.09 5.12 4.64
C GLY A 275 25.78 4.34 5.91
N LEU A 276 24.92 3.29 5.87
CA LEU A 276 24.62 2.44 7.03
C LEU A 276 25.85 1.75 7.59
N GLU A 277 26.77 1.37 6.71
CA GLU A 277 28.04 0.72 7.03
C GLU A 277 28.94 1.59 7.90
N ASN A 278 28.88 2.92 7.77
CA ASN A 278 29.69 3.87 8.51
C ASN A 278 29.32 3.95 10.01
N VAL A 279 28.16 3.42 10.38
CA VAL A 279 27.66 3.42 11.77
C VAL A 279 27.26 2.03 12.26
N GLY A 280 27.40 0.99 11.43
CA GLY A 280 27.18 -0.41 11.82
C GLY A 280 25.69 -0.78 11.99
N VAL A 281 24.77 -0.15 11.27
CA VAL A 281 23.34 -0.53 11.26
C VAL A 281 23.16 -1.87 10.56
N LEU A 282 22.55 -2.83 11.24
CA LEU A 282 22.29 -4.16 10.70
C LEU A 282 21.15 -4.17 9.70
N THR A 283 21.36 -4.92 8.61
CA THR A 283 20.34 -5.19 7.61
C THR A 283 20.15 -6.68 7.42
N GLU A 284 18.91 -7.10 7.19
CA GLU A 284 18.56 -8.47 6.83
C GLU A 284 17.67 -8.46 5.58
N ARG A 285 18.01 -9.28 4.59
CA ARG A 285 17.30 -9.34 3.28
C ARG A 285 17.15 -7.98 2.61
N GLY A 286 18.12 -7.07 2.85
CA GLY A 286 18.13 -5.73 2.29
C GLY A 286 17.32 -4.68 3.05
N ALA A 287 16.66 -5.03 4.17
CA ALA A 287 15.92 -4.12 5.02
C ALA A 287 16.65 -3.87 6.35
N ILE A 288 16.45 -2.72 6.98
CA ILE A 288 17.02 -2.41 8.30
C ILE A 288 16.31 -3.21 9.38
N VAL A 289 17.07 -3.94 10.21
CA VAL A 289 16.52 -4.67 11.34
C VAL A 289 16.11 -3.69 12.44
N THR A 290 14.84 -3.78 12.85
CA THR A 290 14.29 -2.99 13.95
C THR A 290 13.53 -3.85 14.95
N ASP A 291 13.50 -3.42 16.22
CA ASP A 291 12.59 -3.96 17.22
C ASP A 291 11.16 -3.41 17.09
N GLU A 292 10.26 -3.75 18.04
CA GLU A 292 8.90 -3.25 18.11
C GLU A 292 8.78 -1.77 18.48
N TYR A 293 9.87 -1.16 18.92
CA TYR A 293 10.02 0.27 19.24
C TYR A 293 10.61 1.07 18.08
N CYS A 294 10.77 0.46 16.90
CA CYS A 294 11.44 1.01 15.72
C CYS A 294 12.93 1.34 15.92
N ARG A 295 13.59 0.81 16.99
CA ARG A 295 15.03 1.00 17.24
C ARG A 295 15.83 0.05 16.36
N THR A 296 16.94 0.55 15.81
CA THR A 296 17.93 -0.28 15.11
C THR A 296 18.90 -0.95 16.10
N SER A 297 19.86 -1.69 15.56
CA SER A 297 20.98 -2.25 16.34
C SER A 297 21.90 -1.18 16.96
N VAL A 298 21.80 0.07 16.52
CA VAL A 298 22.69 1.16 16.92
C VAL A 298 21.93 2.16 17.80
N PRO A 299 22.36 2.35 19.08
CA PRO A 299 21.74 3.33 19.96
C PRO A 299 21.77 4.74 19.37
N GLY A 300 20.60 5.40 19.34
CA GLY A 300 20.43 6.73 18.76
C GLY A 300 19.99 6.71 17.30
N ILE A 301 19.82 5.53 16.69
CA ILE A 301 19.28 5.39 15.34
C ILE A 301 17.98 4.57 15.37
N TRP A 302 16.94 5.11 14.74
CA TRP A 302 15.65 4.46 14.48
C TRP A 302 15.44 4.31 12.98
N ALA A 303 14.57 3.38 12.58
CA ALA A 303 14.14 3.25 11.19
C ALA A 303 12.63 2.98 11.13
N ALA A 304 11.94 3.66 10.20
CA ALA A 304 10.49 3.61 10.06
C ALA A 304 10.05 3.64 8.60
N GLY A 305 8.94 2.98 8.29
CA GLY A 305 8.41 2.80 6.95
C GLY A 305 9.08 1.67 6.19
N ASP A 306 8.91 1.64 4.88
CA ASP A 306 9.32 0.54 3.99
C ASP A 306 10.78 0.10 4.17
N VAL A 307 11.64 0.98 4.66
CA VAL A 307 13.06 0.70 4.86
C VAL A 307 13.34 -0.43 5.86
N ASN A 308 12.41 -0.70 6.81
CA ASN A 308 12.52 -1.80 7.76
C ASN A 308 11.93 -3.13 7.25
N GLY A 309 11.26 -3.12 6.09
CA GLY A 309 10.73 -4.31 5.42
C GLY A 309 9.58 -5.02 6.11
N LYS A 310 9.02 -4.50 7.21
CA LYS A 310 7.96 -5.16 7.99
C LYS A 310 6.57 -4.99 7.37
N SER A 311 6.22 -3.75 6.99
CA SER A 311 4.93 -3.44 6.38
C SER A 311 5.08 -2.22 5.48
N MET A 312 4.98 -2.44 4.16
CA MET A 312 5.17 -1.38 3.15
C MET A 312 3.85 -0.65 2.87
N LEU A 313 3.25 -0.09 3.94
CA LEU A 313 2.00 0.67 3.90
C LEU A 313 2.21 2.06 4.52
N ALA A 314 1.64 3.09 3.89
CA ALA A 314 1.83 4.48 4.33
C ALA A 314 1.33 4.74 5.76
N HIS A 315 0.20 4.15 6.15
CA HIS A 315 -0.35 4.30 7.51
C HIS A 315 0.45 3.51 8.56
N THR A 316 1.10 2.40 8.17
CA THR A 316 2.09 1.74 9.04
C THR A 316 3.29 2.66 9.24
N ALA A 317 3.78 3.27 8.16
CA ALA A 317 4.90 4.20 8.21
C ALA A 317 4.61 5.41 9.12
N TYR A 318 3.38 5.94 9.12
CA TYR A 318 2.94 6.97 10.09
C TYR A 318 3.09 6.47 11.53
N ARG A 319 2.50 5.31 11.82
CA ARG A 319 2.53 4.76 13.19
C ARG A 319 3.95 4.44 13.65
N GLU A 320 4.79 3.88 12.80
CA GLU A 320 6.20 3.63 13.11
C GLU A 320 6.97 4.93 13.39
N GLY A 321 6.74 5.98 12.60
CA GLY A 321 7.31 7.30 12.84
C GLY A 321 6.90 7.89 14.19
N GLU A 322 5.62 7.80 14.56
CA GLU A 322 5.10 8.22 15.85
C GLU A 322 5.73 7.44 17.01
N VAL A 323 5.79 6.11 16.87
CA VAL A 323 6.43 5.21 17.86
C VAL A 323 7.90 5.55 18.02
N ALA A 324 8.63 5.78 16.93
CA ALA A 324 10.03 6.17 17.00
C ALA A 324 10.22 7.48 17.78
N VAL A 325 9.45 8.52 17.48
CA VAL A 325 9.52 9.81 18.18
C VAL A 325 9.12 9.69 19.64
N ALA A 326 8.05 8.97 19.97
CA ALA A 326 7.65 8.74 21.36
C ALA A 326 8.77 8.07 22.16
N ASN A 327 9.42 7.05 21.58
CA ASN A 327 10.51 6.32 22.25
C ASN A 327 11.82 7.15 22.32
N MET A 328 12.10 8.02 21.37
CA MET A 328 13.21 8.99 21.46
C MET A 328 13.06 9.92 22.66
N LEU A 329 11.83 10.19 23.07
CA LEU A 329 11.47 11.05 24.21
C LEU A 329 11.26 10.28 25.52
N GLY A 330 11.67 8.99 25.58
CA GLY A 330 11.59 8.15 26.77
C GLY A 330 10.29 7.40 26.95
N GLY A 331 9.40 7.41 25.95
CA GLY A 331 8.19 6.58 25.91
C GLY A 331 8.50 5.08 25.74
N LYS A 332 7.42 4.26 25.78
CA LYS A 332 7.50 2.79 25.60
C LYS A 332 6.39 2.32 24.65
N GLU A 333 6.13 3.10 23.60
CA GLU A 333 5.14 2.74 22.61
C GLU A 333 5.65 1.64 21.67
N ARG A 334 4.74 0.78 21.21
CA ARG A 334 5.02 -0.33 20.30
C ARG A 334 4.12 -0.26 19.07
N VAL A 335 4.58 -0.88 18.00
CA VAL A 335 3.75 -1.13 16.81
C VAL A 335 3.12 -2.51 16.93
N ASN A 336 1.80 -2.57 16.89
CA ASN A 336 1.07 -3.84 16.75
C ASN A 336 0.80 -4.10 15.27
N TYR A 337 1.61 -4.94 14.65
CA TYR A 337 1.48 -5.23 13.22
C TYR A 337 0.25 -6.09 12.89
N LEU A 338 -0.34 -6.79 13.86
CA LEU A 338 -1.55 -7.60 13.62
C LEU A 338 -2.78 -6.73 13.34
N SER A 339 -2.87 -5.57 13.96
CA SER A 339 -4.01 -4.67 13.83
C SER A 339 -3.89 -3.65 12.68
N ILE A 340 -2.84 -3.74 11.87
CA ILE A 340 -2.66 -2.85 10.72
C ILE A 340 -3.59 -3.28 9.59
N PRO A 341 -4.55 -2.44 9.17
CA PRO A 341 -5.42 -2.76 8.06
C PRO A 341 -4.69 -2.67 6.72
N SER A 342 -5.08 -3.49 5.76
CA SER A 342 -4.67 -3.36 4.36
C SER A 342 -5.89 -3.15 3.46
N VAL A 343 -5.71 -2.38 2.39
CA VAL A 343 -6.78 -2.06 1.44
C VAL A 343 -6.27 -2.18 0.01
N ILE A 344 -7.09 -2.77 -0.85
CA ILE A 344 -6.92 -2.73 -2.31
C ILE A 344 -8.10 -1.92 -2.86
N TYR A 345 -7.79 -0.77 -3.47
CA TYR A 345 -8.79 0.19 -3.94
C TYR A 345 -9.34 -0.17 -5.33
N THR A 346 -9.65 -1.43 -5.48
CA THR A 346 -10.32 -1.98 -6.66
C THR A 346 -11.83 -1.65 -6.63
N ASN A 347 -12.56 -2.03 -7.66
CA ASN A 347 -14.02 -1.96 -7.66
C ASN A 347 -14.58 -3.35 -8.00
N PRO A 348 -15.08 -4.12 -6.98
CA PRO A 348 -15.26 -3.74 -5.56
C PRO A 348 -13.95 -3.59 -4.78
N GLU A 349 -13.97 -2.80 -3.69
CA GLU A 349 -12.85 -2.63 -2.77
C GLU A 349 -12.61 -3.90 -1.95
N VAL A 350 -11.35 -4.17 -1.63
CA VAL A 350 -10.97 -5.22 -0.67
C VAL A 350 -10.31 -4.57 0.53
N ALA A 351 -10.69 -5.00 1.73
CA ALA A 351 -10.04 -4.56 2.95
C ALA A 351 -9.89 -5.72 3.94
N SER A 352 -8.78 -5.72 4.66
CA SER A 352 -8.41 -6.80 5.57
C SER A 352 -7.67 -6.26 6.80
N VAL A 353 -7.84 -6.92 7.93
CA VAL A 353 -7.03 -6.72 9.13
C VAL A 353 -6.91 -8.03 9.89
N GLY A 354 -5.75 -8.28 10.47
CA GLY A 354 -5.51 -9.45 11.32
C GLY A 354 -5.19 -10.73 10.55
N GLU A 355 -5.47 -11.86 11.19
CA GLU A 355 -5.18 -13.19 10.68
C GLU A 355 -6.14 -13.59 9.55
N THR A 356 -5.63 -14.32 8.56
CA THR A 356 -6.41 -14.99 7.51
C THR A 356 -6.65 -16.46 7.86
N SER A 357 -7.53 -17.14 7.12
CA SER A 357 -7.72 -18.59 7.25
C SER A 357 -6.43 -19.38 7.04
N GLU A 358 -5.60 -18.92 6.11
CA GLU A 358 -4.30 -19.51 5.80
C GLU A 358 -3.29 -19.28 6.92
N SER A 359 -3.23 -18.05 7.46
CA SER A 359 -2.26 -17.70 8.50
C SER A 359 -2.56 -18.40 9.83
N VAL A 360 -3.83 -18.50 10.25
CA VAL A 360 -4.18 -19.25 11.48
C VAL A 360 -3.83 -20.73 11.35
N LYS A 361 -4.05 -21.33 10.16
CA LYS A 361 -3.66 -22.70 9.90
C LYS A 361 -2.14 -22.89 9.96
N ALA A 362 -1.39 -21.97 9.33
CA ALA A 362 0.07 -22.04 9.33
C ALA A 362 0.68 -21.86 10.72
N LYS A 363 0.03 -21.03 11.58
CA LYS A 363 0.44 -20.77 12.97
C LYS A 363 -0.09 -21.81 13.99
N GLY A 364 -0.94 -22.75 13.54
CA GLY A 364 -1.58 -23.71 14.44
C GLY A 364 -2.58 -23.08 15.42
N ILE A 365 -3.15 -21.91 15.09
CA ILE A 365 -4.16 -21.25 15.93
C ILE A 365 -5.50 -21.92 15.69
N GLU A 366 -6.14 -22.43 16.75
CA GLU A 366 -7.50 -22.88 16.68
C GLU A 366 -8.49 -21.71 16.55
N ALA A 367 -9.14 -21.61 15.39
CA ALA A 367 -10.07 -20.53 15.11
C ALA A 367 -11.44 -21.03 14.62
N LYS A 368 -12.46 -20.20 14.84
CA LYS A 368 -13.75 -20.27 14.16
C LYS A 368 -13.78 -19.21 13.07
N THR A 369 -14.53 -19.48 12.01
CA THR A 369 -14.72 -18.54 10.90
C THR A 369 -16.18 -18.41 10.55
N ALA A 370 -16.62 -17.19 10.19
CA ALA A 370 -17.90 -16.95 9.58
C ALA A 370 -17.73 -16.08 8.33
N SER A 371 -18.30 -16.53 7.21
CA SER A 371 -18.39 -15.76 5.97
C SER A 371 -19.84 -15.37 5.73
N VAL A 372 -20.13 -14.08 5.65
CA VAL A 372 -21.49 -13.56 5.51
C VAL A 372 -21.56 -12.64 4.30
N THR A 373 -22.59 -12.83 3.47
CA THR A 373 -22.82 -11.94 2.31
C THR A 373 -23.19 -10.52 2.76
N LEU A 374 -22.66 -9.51 2.07
CA LEU A 374 -23.03 -8.12 2.30
C LEU A 374 -24.53 -7.84 2.01
N LYS A 375 -25.25 -8.77 1.40
CA LYS A 375 -26.69 -8.69 1.18
C LYS A 375 -27.54 -8.66 2.47
N TYR A 376 -26.94 -8.94 3.62
CA TYR A 376 -27.57 -8.68 4.92
C TYR A 376 -27.72 -7.17 5.22
N SER A 377 -27.01 -6.31 4.50
CA SER A 377 -27.21 -4.86 4.57
C SER A 377 -28.20 -4.40 3.50
N GLY A 378 -29.29 -3.76 3.92
CA GLY A 378 -30.25 -3.15 3.00
C GLY A 378 -29.62 -2.06 2.12
N ARG A 379 -28.66 -1.31 2.66
CA ARG A 379 -27.91 -0.31 1.91
C ARG A 379 -27.06 -0.96 0.81
N TYR A 380 -26.37 -2.06 1.12
CA TYR A 380 -25.59 -2.76 0.10
C TYR A 380 -26.45 -3.24 -1.06
N VAL A 381 -27.62 -3.81 -0.76
CA VAL A 381 -28.58 -4.28 -1.77
C VAL A 381 -29.08 -3.13 -2.64
N ALA A 382 -29.41 -1.99 -2.02
CA ALA A 382 -29.89 -0.81 -2.73
C ALA A 382 -28.85 -0.19 -3.68
N GLU A 383 -27.57 -0.31 -3.34
CA GLU A 383 -26.46 0.33 -4.08
C GLU A 383 -25.72 -0.64 -5.03
N ASN A 384 -25.97 -1.96 -4.94
CA ASN A 384 -25.21 -2.99 -5.68
C ASN A 384 -26.12 -4.07 -6.24
N GLU A 385 -26.70 -3.84 -7.40
CA GLU A 385 -27.48 -4.87 -8.06
C GLU A 385 -26.58 -6.06 -8.46
N GLY A 386 -26.97 -7.27 -7.99
CA GLY A 386 -26.23 -8.50 -8.26
C GLY A 386 -24.86 -8.63 -7.57
N GLY A 387 -24.51 -7.75 -6.65
CA GLY A 387 -23.25 -7.78 -5.92
C GLY A 387 -23.00 -9.10 -5.17
N ASP A 388 -21.76 -9.55 -5.14
CA ASP A 388 -21.30 -10.79 -4.48
C ASP A 388 -20.31 -10.53 -3.32
N GLY A 389 -20.35 -9.32 -2.74
CA GLY A 389 -19.53 -8.95 -1.62
C GLY A 389 -19.80 -9.78 -0.36
N ILE A 390 -18.75 -9.98 0.43
CA ILE A 390 -18.81 -10.68 1.72
C ILE A 390 -18.00 -9.96 2.80
N VAL A 391 -18.33 -10.27 4.06
CA VAL A 391 -17.42 -10.11 5.20
C VAL A 391 -17.08 -11.48 5.77
N LYS A 392 -15.82 -11.68 6.12
CA LYS A 392 -15.32 -12.88 6.76
C LYS A 392 -14.67 -12.53 8.07
N LEU A 393 -15.05 -13.21 9.15
CA LEU A 393 -14.50 -13.07 10.48
C LEU A 393 -13.66 -14.27 10.84
N ILE A 394 -12.57 -14.02 11.57
CA ILE A 394 -11.72 -15.04 12.19
C ILE A 394 -11.66 -14.77 13.68
N VAL A 395 -12.04 -15.77 14.48
CA VAL A 395 -12.14 -15.67 15.94
C VAL A 395 -11.35 -16.79 16.58
N ASP A 396 -10.45 -16.47 17.51
CA ASP A 396 -9.75 -17.49 18.27
C ASP A 396 -10.73 -18.27 19.17
N LYS A 397 -10.57 -19.60 19.27
CA LYS A 397 -11.46 -20.45 20.05
C LYS A 397 -11.19 -20.35 21.56
N GLU A 398 -9.95 -20.07 21.95
CA GLU A 398 -9.53 -20.10 23.34
C GLU A 398 -10.14 -18.96 24.15
N HIS A 399 -10.11 -17.74 23.57
CA HIS A 399 -10.55 -16.53 24.29
C HIS A 399 -11.79 -15.88 23.66
N ASN A 400 -12.31 -16.42 22.55
CA ASN A 400 -13.42 -15.88 21.78
C ASN A 400 -13.17 -14.43 21.28
N ARG A 401 -11.91 -14.11 20.93
CA ARG A 401 -11.49 -12.79 20.46
C ARG A 401 -11.49 -12.70 18.94
N LEU A 402 -11.89 -11.56 18.43
CA LEU A 402 -11.77 -11.23 17.02
C LEU A 402 -10.30 -11.03 16.66
N ILE A 403 -9.75 -11.90 15.81
CA ILE A 403 -8.35 -11.85 15.38
C ILE A 403 -8.17 -11.57 13.89
N GLY A 404 -9.27 -11.54 13.11
CA GLY A 404 -9.20 -11.17 11.70
C GLY A 404 -10.55 -10.79 11.13
N VAL A 405 -10.54 -9.79 10.21
CA VAL A 405 -11.70 -9.35 9.43
C VAL A 405 -11.26 -9.08 8.00
N HIS A 406 -11.96 -9.68 7.04
CA HIS A 406 -11.70 -9.55 5.62
C HIS A 406 -12.99 -9.21 4.89
N MET A 407 -12.97 -8.21 4.03
CA MET A 407 -14.15 -7.73 3.32
C MET A 407 -13.85 -7.51 1.83
N ILE A 408 -14.85 -7.76 1.01
CA ILE A 408 -14.89 -7.31 -0.38
C ILE A 408 -16.25 -6.70 -0.67
N GLY A 409 -16.26 -5.43 -1.08
CA GLY A 409 -17.49 -4.69 -1.37
C GLY A 409 -17.32 -3.19 -1.22
N ASN A 410 -18.42 -2.44 -1.40
CA ASN A 410 -18.43 -0.99 -1.25
C ASN A 410 -18.09 -0.58 0.17
N TYR A 411 -17.34 0.50 0.31
CA TYR A 411 -16.93 1.09 1.59
C TYR A 411 -16.03 0.21 2.45
N ALA A 412 -15.50 -0.91 1.92
CA ALA A 412 -14.63 -1.78 2.69
C ALA A 412 -13.42 -1.01 3.25
N SER A 413 -12.84 -0.07 2.47
CA SER A 413 -11.72 0.78 2.88
C SER A 413 -12.02 1.67 4.10
N GLU A 414 -13.26 2.17 4.23
CA GLU A 414 -13.68 3.01 5.35
C GLU A 414 -14.14 2.18 6.56
N ILE A 415 -14.77 1.04 6.29
CA ILE A 415 -15.33 0.16 7.34
C ILE A 415 -14.22 -0.57 8.11
N ILE A 416 -13.13 -0.96 7.44
CA ILE A 416 -12.07 -1.77 8.04
C ILE A 416 -11.39 -1.09 9.24
N TYR A 417 -11.44 0.23 9.34
CA TYR A 417 -10.95 0.97 10.49
C TYR A 417 -11.61 0.52 11.80
N GLY A 418 -12.94 0.37 11.82
CA GLY A 418 -13.65 -0.14 12.98
C GLY A 418 -13.23 -1.56 13.37
N ALA A 419 -13.05 -2.43 12.37
CA ALA A 419 -12.54 -3.77 12.59
C ALA A 419 -11.10 -3.78 13.12
N ALA A 420 -10.23 -2.88 12.61
CA ALA A 420 -8.87 -2.74 13.10
C ALA A 420 -8.82 -2.34 14.58
N MET A 421 -9.72 -1.44 15.00
CA MET A 421 -9.86 -1.09 16.43
C MET A 421 -10.30 -2.29 17.28
N MET A 422 -11.21 -3.13 16.78
CA MET A 422 -11.65 -4.33 17.50
C MET A 422 -10.50 -5.34 17.66
N VAL A 423 -9.71 -5.55 16.61
CA VAL A 423 -8.52 -6.43 16.65
C VAL A 423 -7.44 -5.84 17.56
N GLU A 424 -7.14 -4.54 17.48
CA GLU A 424 -6.16 -3.86 18.33
C GLU A 424 -6.48 -3.97 19.82
N LYS A 425 -7.77 -3.92 20.16
CA LYS A 425 -8.26 -4.03 21.54
C LYS A 425 -8.57 -5.47 21.95
N GLU A 426 -8.22 -6.46 21.12
CA GLU A 426 -8.48 -7.88 21.39
C GLU A 426 -9.95 -8.14 21.83
N MET A 427 -10.90 -7.49 21.15
CA MET A 427 -12.29 -7.52 21.57
C MET A 427 -12.91 -8.90 21.41
N ARG A 428 -13.69 -9.30 22.42
CA ARG A 428 -14.42 -10.57 22.37
C ARG A 428 -15.70 -10.40 21.54
N VAL A 429 -16.07 -11.46 20.84
CA VAL A 429 -17.30 -11.49 20.03
C VAL A 429 -18.54 -11.05 20.82
N ASP A 430 -18.66 -11.50 22.08
CA ASP A 430 -19.80 -11.17 22.94
C ASP A 430 -19.86 -9.68 23.33
N ASP A 431 -18.73 -8.98 23.32
CA ASP A 431 -18.71 -7.55 23.58
C ASP A 431 -19.02 -6.75 22.33
N VAL A 432 -18.52 -7.19 21.16
CA VAL A 432 -18.85 -6.55 19.87
C VAL A 432 -20.35 -6.66 19.56
N LYS A 433 -21.01 -7.79 19.89
CA LYS A 433 -22.47 -7.96 19.73
C LYS A 433 -23.31 -6.92 20.49
N LYS A 434 -22.76 -6.31 21.55
CA LYS A 434 -23.45 -5.28 22.34
C LYS A 434 -23.36 -3.87 21.74
N PHE A 435 -22.47 -3.65 20.77
CA PHE A 435 -22.36 -2.33 20.13
C PHE A 435 -23.51 -2.05 19.19
N VAL A 436 -23.88 -0.78 19.13
CA VAL A 436 -24.90 -0.30 18.20
C VAL A 436 -24.20 0.10 16.90
N PHE A 437 -24.52 -0.59 15.83
CA PHE A 437 -24.09 -0.22 14.48
C PHE A 437 -25.16 0.66 13.84
N PRO A 438 -24.80 1.70 13.10
CA PRO A 438 -25.80 2.56 12.45
C PRO A 438 -26.55 1.79 11.35
N HIS A 439 -27.85 2.05 11.21
CA HIS A 439 -28.71 1.42 10.21
C HIS A 439 -29.41 2.48 9.34
N PRO A 440 -29.49 2.32 7.99
CA PRO A 440 -28.88 1.24 7.21
C PRO A 440 -27.42 1.57 6.80
N THR A 441 -26.51 0.67 7.05
CA THR A 441 -25.10 0.80 6.61
C THR A 441 -24.52 -0.55 6.17
N VAL A 442 -23.43 -0.53 5.40
CA VAL A 442 -22.73 -1.77 5.04
C VAL A 442 -21.93 -2.34 6.22
N CYS A 443 -21.47 -1.50 7.16
CA CYS A 443 -20.69 -1.96 8.32
C CYS A 443 -21.49 -2.85 9.29
N GLU A 444 -22.83 -2.77 9.30
CA GLU A 444 -23.66 -3.61 10.17
C GLU A 444 -23.51 -5.11 9.87
N VAL A 445 -23.03 -5.49 8.67
CA VAL A 445 -22.80 -6.89 8.33
C VAL A 445 -21.68 -7.53 9.19
N ILE A 446 -20.75 -6.72 9.72
CA ILE A 446 -19.76 -7.23 10.70
C ILE A 446 -20.49 -7.72 11.96
N ARG A 447 -21.46 -6.96 12.44
CA ARG A 447 -22.28 -7.35 13.62
C ARG A 447 -23.08 -8.61 13.32
N GLU A 448 -23.74 -8.68 12.16
CA GLU A 448 -24.50 -9.88 11.76
C GLU A 448 -23.58 -11.11 11.67
N ALA A 449 -22.38 -10.96 11.14
CA ALA A 449 -21.39 -12.04 11.10
C ALA A 449 -20.97 -12.53 12.50
N MET A 450 -20.96 -11.65 13.53
CA MET A 450 -20.67 -12.06 14.92
C MET A 450 -21.75 -13.01 15.49
N PHE A 451 -22.98 -12.93 15.02
CA PHE A 451 -24.03 -13.86 15.46
C PHE A 451 -23.97 -15.23 14.75
N MET A 452 -23.15 -15.35 13.72
CA MET A 452 -22.91 -16.60 13.00
C MET A 452 -21.72 -17.41 13.57
N ILE A 453 -20.95 -16.83 14.51
CA ILE A 453 -19.87 -17.48 15.25
C ILE A 453 -20.46 -18.23 16.46
#